data_7d074406dd4525acd4294240ff9d938a
#
_entry.id   7d074406dd4525acd4294240ff9d938a
#
_cell.length_a   1.000
_cell.length_b   1.000
_cell.length_c   1.000
_cell.angle_alpha   90.00
_cell.angle_beta   90.00
_cell.angle_gamma   90.00
#
_symmetry.space_group_name_H-M   'P 1'
#
loop_
_entity.id
_entity.type
_entity.pdbx_description
1 polymer ?
#
loop_
_entity_poly.entity_id
_entity_poly.type
_entity_poly.pdbx_seq_one_letter_code
_entity_poly.pdbx_strand_id
1 'polypeptide(L)'
;VEKKLAEHNAIKEESRAFEEGERFFYLGNTYPLLYVDSHSFKGVRLINGSFIIHRDNKSHAERLFVEWYKKTARGLFQERVGYYSRLSKLYPTGIKVTSGVYRYGSCSSSDSISLSWRLIMAPLHIIDYVIVHELCHIKEKNHSHRFWDLVETIIPDYRGCKRWLKDNRHL
;
A
#
# COMPACT_ATOMS: atom_id res chain seq x y z
N VAL A 1 -0.30 7.20 28.00
CA VAL A 1 -1.59 6.73 27.44
C VAL A 1 -2.26 7.86 26.69
N GLU A 2 -2.34 9.07 27.27
CA GLU A 2 -3.00 10.25 26.67
C GLU A 2 -2.32 10.77 25.40
N LYS A 3 -0.98 10.72 25.30
CA LYS A 3 -0.24 11.15 24.11
C LYS A 3 -0.49 10.25 22.89
N LYS A 4 -0.75 8.95 23.12
CA LYS A 4 -1.16 8.01 22.06
C LYS A 4 -2.62 8.22 21.63
N LEU A 5 -3.50 8.66 22.52
CA LEU A 5 -4.90 8.99 22.19
C LEU A 5 -4.98 10.30 21.40
N ALA A 6 -4.16 11.30 21.71
CA ALA A 6 -4.11 12.56 20.97
C ALA A 6 -3.56 12.38 19.54
N GLU A 7 -2.53 11.52 19.36
CA GLU A 7 -2.05 11.12 18.03
C GLU A 7 -3.11 10.27 17.29
N HIS A 8 -3.92 9.51 18.00
CA HIS A 8 -5.02 8.71 17.43
C HIS A 8 -6.16 9.57 16.90
N ASN A 9 -6.42 10.72 17.53
CA ASN A 9 -7.48 11.66 17.12
C ASN A 9 -7.03 12.64 16.01
N ALA A 10 -5.71 12.77 15.77
CA ALA A 10 -5.18 13.63 14.70
C ALA A 10 -5.17 12.94 13.32
N ILE A 11 -5.30 11.60 13.29
CA ILE A 11 -5.56 10.83 12.05
C ILE A 11 -7.06 10.54 11.98
N LYS A 12 -7.89 11.56 12.13
CA LYS A 12 -9.22 11.52 11.57
C LYS A 12 -9.00 11.53 10.07
N GLU A 13 -9.23 10.39 9.40
CA GLU A 13 -9.43 10.37 7.95
C GLU A 13 -10.36 11.55 7.67
N GLU A 14 -9.86 12.61 7.05
CA GLU A 14 -10.75 13.60 6.43
C GLU A 14 -11.62 12.77 5.51
N SER A 15 -12.91 12.67 5.86
CA SER A 15 -13.86 11.91 5.08
C SER A 15 -13.81 12.45 3.66
N ARG A 16 -13.18 11.70 2.75
CA ARG A 16 -13.08 12.09 1.35
C ARG A 16 -14.48 12.29 0.80
N ALA A 17 -14.70 13.40 0.15
CA ALA A 17 -16.03 13.76 -0.34
C ALA A 17 -16.38 12.99 -1.63
N PHE A 18 -15.37 12.40 -2.30
CA PHE A 18 -15.50 11.76 -3.61
C PHE A 18 -16.18 12.67 -4.65
N GLU A 19 -15.81 13.96 -4.62
CA GLU A 19 -16.32 14.92 -5.59
C GLU A 19 -15.54 14.85 -6.91
N GLU A 20 -16.19 15.31 -7.97
CA GLU A 20 -15.57 15.38 -9.30
C GLU A 20 -14.33 16.29 -9.26
N GLY A 21 -13.20 15.81 -9.79
CA GLY A 21 -11.91 16.47 -9.73
C GLY A 21 -11.08 16.20 -8.48
N GLU A 22 -11.64 15.59 -7.42
CA GLU A 22 -10.87 15.18 -6.24
C GLU A 22 -9.75 14.20 -6.63
N ARG A 23 -8.56 14.38 -6.04
CA ARG A 23 -7.37 13.62 -6.45
C ARG A 23 -7.07 12.47 -5.50
N PHE A 24 -6.80 11.31 -6.07
CA PHE A 24 -6.52 10.06 -5.37
C PHE A 24 -5.12 9.54 -5.71
N PHE A 25 -4.41 9.06 -4.71
CA PHE A 25 -3.05 8.51 -4.87
C PHE A 25 -3.06 7.12 -5.50
N TYR A 26 -2.10 6.88 -6.40
CA TYR A 26 -1.75 5.56 -6.91
C TYR A 26 -0.29 5.56 -7.36
N LEU A 27 0.52 4.63 -6.83
CA LEU A 27 1.96 4.49 -7.12
C LEU A 27 2.75 5.81 -7.01
N GLY A 28 2.47 6.58 -5.96
CA GLY A 28 3.15 7.85 -5.67
C GLY A 28 2.66 9.06 -6.45
N ASN A 29 1.74 8.87 -7.39
CA ASN A 29 1.14 9.95 -8.17
C ASN A 29 -0.31 10.19 -7.75
N THR A 30 -0.87 11.36 -8.09
CA THR A 30 -2.28 11.65 -7.86
C THR A 30 -3.03 11.78 -9.18
N TYR A 31 -4.26 11.27 -9.20
CA TYR A 31 -5.13 11.25 -10.38
C TYR A 31 -6.50 11.79 -10.01
N PRO A 32 -7.10 12.65 -10.85
CA PRO A 32 -8.44 13.19 -10.59
C PRO A 32 -9.52 12.13 -10.77
N LEU A 33 -10.61 12.27 -10.00
CA LEU A 33 -11.84 11.50 -10.17
C LEU A 33 -12.75 12.17 -11.18
N LEU A 34 -13.27 11.41 -12.14
CA LEU A 34 -14.26 11.83 -13.12
C LEU A 34 -15.49 10.91 -13.05
N TYR A 35 -16.66 11.50 -13.15
CA TYR A 35 -17.91 10.78 -13.31
C TYR A 35 -18.35 10.76 -14.78
N VAL A 36 -18.69 9.57 -15.27
CA VAL A 36 -19.10 9.36 -16.66
C VAL A 36 -20.45 8.67 -16.73
N ASP A 37 -21.17 8.88 -17.83
CA ASP A 37 -22.50 8.30 -18.09
C ASP A 37 -22.40 7.02 -18.97
N SER A 38 -21.20 6.41 -19.05
CA SER A 38 -20.98 5.21 -19.86
C SER A 38 -21.23 3.93 -19.08
N HIS A 39 -22.12 3.08 -19.54
CA HIS A 39 -22.42 1.77 -18.94
C HIS A 39 -21.44 0.66 -19.35
N SER A 40 -20.34 0.98 -20.04
CA SER A 40 -19.39 0.00 -20.58
C SER A 40 -18.56 -0.74 -19.53
N PHE A 41 -18.60 -0.30 -18.25
CA PHE A 41 -17.85 -0.94 -17.16
C PHE A 41 -18.55 -0.79 -15.80
N LYS A 42 -18.12 -1.63 -14.86
CA LYS A 42 -18.56 -1.57 -13.45
C LYS A 42 -17.38 -1.21 -12.55
N GLY A 43 -17.66 -0.48 -11.45
CA GLY A 43 -16.66 -0.12 -10.44
C GLY A 43 -15.78 1.07 -10.85
N VAL A 44 -14.53 1.07 -10.38
CA VAL A 44 -13.52 2.11 -10.65
C VAL A 44 -12.56 1.63 -11.73
N ARG A 45 -12.15 2.53 -12.61
CA ARG A 45 -11.05 2.31 -13.56
C ARG A 45 -10.11 3.50 -13.55
N LEU A 46 -8.82 3.25 -13.77
CA LEU A 46 -7.82 4.29 -14.04
C LEU A 46 -7.53 4.24 -15.53
N ILE A 47 -7.96 5.28 -16.27
CA ILE A 47 -7.84 5.38 -17.73
C ILE A 47 -7.36 6.79 -18.07
N ASN A 48 -6.35 6.91 -18.93
CA ASN A 48 -5.82 8.17 -19.42
C ASN A 48 -5.51 9.19 -18.29
N GLY A 49 -4.95 8.70 -17.18
CA GLY A 49 -4.55 9.56 -16.07
C GLY A 49 -5.70 10.06 -15.19
N SER A 50 -6.87 9.41 -15.24
CA SER A 50 -8.01 9.76 -14.41
C SER A 50 -8.70 8.51 -13.85
N PHE A 51 -9.14 8.58 -12.59
CA PHE A 51 -10.07 7.61 -12.04
C PHE A 51 -11.47 7.88 -12.60
N ILE A 52 -12.11 6.83 -13.10
CA ILE A 52 -13.43 6.92 -13.74
C ILE A 52 -14.41 6.05 -13.00
N ILE A 53 -15.57 6.61 -12.64
CA ILE A 53 -16.70 5.93 -12.03
C ILE A 53 -17.97 6.32 -12.80
N HIS A 54 -18.92 5.37 -12.95
CA HIS A 54 -20.24 5.70 -13.48
C HIS A 54 -21.00 6.63 -12.50
N ARG A 55 -21.67 7.65 -13.00
CA ARG A 55 -22.33 8.70 -12.20
C ARG A 55 -23.34 8.14 -11.20
N ASP A 56 -24.11 7.12 -11.56
CA ASP A 56 -25.09 6.45 -10.67
C ASP A 56 -24.43 5.78 -9.45
N ASN A 57 -23.12 5.56 -9.49
CA ASN A 57 -22.36 4.94 -8.40
C ASN A 57 -21.73 5.96 -7.44
N LYS A 58 -22.04 7.27 -7.57
CA LYS A 58 -21.44 8.33 -6.72
C LYS A 58 -21.63 8.01 -5.23
N SER A 59 -22.81 7.60 -4.81
CA SER A 59 -23.11 7.22 -3.41
C SER A 59 -22.34 6.01 -2.89
N HIS A 60 -21.70 5.25 -3.78
CA HIS A 60 -20.92 4.04 -3.47
C HIS A 60 -19.43 4.20 -3.80
N ALA A 61 -18.99 5.41 -4.14
CA ALA A 61 -17.65 5.68 -4.64
C ALA A 61 -16.56 5.20 -3.68
N GLU A 62 -16.68 5.48 -2.37
CA GLU A 62 -15.72 5.04 -1.36
C GLU A 62 -15.53 3.51 -1.39
N ARG A 63 -16.62 2.76 -1.32
CA ARG A 63 -16.58 1.29 -1.36
C ARG A 63 -15.91 0.78 -2.64
N LEU A 64 -16.27 1.35 -3.78
CA LEU A 64 -15.72 0.97 -5.09
C LEU A 64 -14.21 1.28 -5.20
N PHE A 65 -13.75 2.42 -4.63
CA PHE A 65 -12.32 2.73 -4.54
C PHE A 65 -11.58 1.73 -3.67
N VAL A 66 -12.09 1.40 -2.49
CA VAL A 66 -11.48 0.42 -1.60
C VAL A 66 -11.38 -0.95 -2.28
N GLU A 67 -12.44 -1.39 -2.98
CA GLU A 67 -12.43 -2.64 -3.76
C GLU A 67 -11.37 -2.60 -4.87
N TRP A 68 -11.30 -1.49 -5.60
CA TRP A 68 -10.31 -1.30 -6.66
C TRP A 68 -8.88 -1.33 -6.11
N TYR A 69 -8.61 -0.58 -5.03
CA TYR A 69 -7.30 -0.56 -4.38
C TYR A 69 -6.90 -1.95 -3.88
N LYS A 70 -7.78 -2.67 -3.20
CA LYS A 70 -7.53 -4.04 -2.71
C LYS A 70 -7.23 -5.01 -3.85
N LYS A 71 -7.98 -4.93 -4.95
CA LYS A 71 -7.77 -5.78 -6.13
C LYS A 71 -6.42 -5.47 -6.79
N THR A 72 -6.12 -4.20 -7.02
CA THR A 72 -4.89 -3.74 -7.67
C THR A 72 -3.67 -4.05 -6.80
N ALA A 73 -3.75 -3.78 -5.48
CA ALA A 73 -2.71 -4.11 -4.51
C ALA A 73 -2.40 -5.61 -4.50
N ARG A 74 -3.42 -6.47 -4.54
CA ARG A 74 -3.21 -7.93 -4.55
C ARG A 74 -2.38 -8.36 -5.76
N GLY A 75 -2.70 -7.89 -6.95
CA GLY A 75 -1.96 -8.22 -8.16
C GLY A 75 -0.51 -7.74 -8.09
N LEU A 76 -0.31 -6.45 -7.78
CA LEU A 76 1.02 -5.86 -7.70
C LEU A 76 1.87 -6.52 -6.60
N PHE A 77 1.33 -6.71 -5.41
CA PHE A 77 2.10 -7.28 -4.29
C PHE A 77 2.52 -8.73 -4.57
N GLN A 78 1.67 -9.54 -5.19
CA GLN A 78 2.04 -10.89 -5.62
C GLN A 78 3.20 -10.88 -6.60
N GLU A 79 3.15 -10.00 -7.60
CA GLU A 79 4.23 -9.83 -8.58
C GLU A 79 5.55 -9.41 -7.90
N ARG A 80 5.49 -8.35 -7.05
CA ARG A 80 6.70 -7.81 -6.40
C ARG A 80 7.29 -8.76 -5.36
N VAL A 81 6.46 -9.40 -4.55
CA VAL A 81 6.92 -10.45 -3.62
C VAL A 81 7.57 -11.59 -4.40
N GLY A 82 6.96 -12.06 -5.49
CA GLY A 82 7.56 -13.11 -6.33
C GLY A 82 8.91 -12.71 -6.91
N TYR A 83 9.06 -11.46 -7.36
CA TYR A 83 10.33 -10.93 -7.87
C TYR A 83 11.41 -10.94 -6.77
N TYR A 84 11.14 -10.31 -5.62
CA TYR A 84 12.11 -10.20 -4.54
C TYR A 84 12.39 -11.53 -3.83
N SER A 85 11.43 -12.44 -3.78
CA SER A 85 11.67 -13.81 -3.28
C SER A 85 12.70 -14.55 -4.12
N ARG A 86 12.63 -14.45 -5.44
CA ARG A 86 13.63 -15.07 -6.35
C ARG A 86 15.01 -14.43 -6.17
N LEU A 87 15.05 -13.10 -6.03
CA LEU A 87 16.29 -12.34 -5.86
C LEU A 87 16.98 -12.66 -4.53
N SER A 88 16.23 -12.65 -3.43
CA SER A 88 16.76 -12.83 -2.07
C SER A 88 16.85 -14.29 -1.61
N LYS A 89 16.20 -15.22 -2.34
CA LYS A 89 15.98 -16.63 -1.92
C LYS A 89 15.17 -16.77 -0.63
N LEU A 90 14.35 -15.77 -0.29
CA LEU A 90 13.45 -15.76 0.85
C LEU A 90 12.01 -15.94 0.33
N TYR A 91 11.36 -17.02 0.72
CA TYR A 91 10.04 -17.38 0.19
C TYR A 91 9.02 -17.39 1.33
N PRO A 92 8.02 -16.50 1.31
CA PRO A 92 6.97 -16.50 2.32
C PRO A 92 6.04 -17.71 2.13
N THR A 93 5.46 -18.20 3.22
CA THR A 93 4.45 -19.27 3.21
C THR A 93 3.10 -18.81 2.64
N GLY A 94 2.87 -17.50 2.62
CA GLY A 94 1.66 -16.90 2.06
C GLY A 94 1.72 -15.38 2.05
N ILE A 95 0.84 -14.79 1.23
CA ILE A 95 0.70 -13.33 1.10
C ILE A 95 -0.75 -12.96 1.36
N LYS A 96 -0.98 -12.00 2.27
CA LYS A 96 -2.31 -11.48 2.61
C LYS A 96 -2.37 -9.98 2.37
N VAL A 97 -3.43 -9.50 1.72
CA VAL A 97 -3.75 -8.08 1.64
C VAL A 97 -4.73 -7.74 2.75
N THR A 98 -4.36 -6.79 3.59
CA THR A 98 -5.12 -6.39 4.79
C THR A 98 -5.63 -4.96 4.68
N SER A 99 -6.49 -4.56 5.61
CA SER A 99 -6.99 -3.17 5.74
C SER A 99 -6.33 -2.43 6.92
N GLY A 100 -5.17 -2.91 7.41
CA GLY A 100 -4.45 -2.27 8.51
C GLY A 100 -4.13 -0.81 8.21
N VAL A 101 -4.38 0.08 9.19
CA VAL A 101 -4.14 1.53 9.09
C VAL A 101 -2.77 1.90 9.67
N TYR A 102 -2.30 1.15 10.68
CA TYR A 102 -1.11 1.51 11.46
C TYR A 102 0.19 0.88 10.95
N ARG A 103 0.09 -0.14 10.10
CA ARG A 103 1.25 -0.88 9.59
C ARG A 103 1.08 -1.15 8.11
N TYR A 104 2.09 -0.82 7.33
CA TYR A 104 2.12 -1.13 5.91
C TYR A 104 2.39 -2.61 5.64
N GLY A 105 3.14 -3.29 6.52
CA GLY A 105 3.46 -4.70 6.40
C GLY A 105 3.68 -5.38 7.74
N SER A 106 3.70 -6.71 7.73
CA SER A 106 4.13 -7.58 8.83
C SER A 106 4.47 -8.97 8.32
N CYS A 107 5.45 -9.62 8.95
CA CYS A 107 5.77 -11.03 8.76
C CYS A 107 5.43 -11.81 10.03
N SER A 108 4.64 -12.88 9.89
CA SER A 108 4.27 -13.74 11.02
C SER A 108 5.41 -14.67 11.43
N SER A 109 5.27 -15.33 12.59
CA SER A 109 6.21 -16.38 13.02
C SER A 109 6.24 -17.60 12.08
N SER A 110 5.16 -17.82 11.32
CA SER A 110 5.05 -18.86 10.28
C SER A 110 5.47 -18.38 8.89
N ASP A 111 6.19 -17.25 8.79
CA ASP A 111 6.72 -16.66 7.55
C ASP A 111 5.65 -16.23 6.53
N SER A 112 4.41 -16.00 6.97
CA SER A 112 3.37 -15.40 6.13
C SER A 112 3.47 -13.87 6.18
N ILE A 113 3.46 -13.22 5.00
CA ILE A 113 3.52 -11.76 4.86
C ILE A 113 2.11 -11.20 4.72
N SER A 114 1.83 -10.15 5.49
CA SER A 114 0.62 -9.35 5.38
C SER A 114 0.99 -7.92 4.97
N LEU A 115 0.32 -7.37 3.95
CA LEU A 115 0.55 -6.02 3.44
C LEU A 115 -0.77 -5.23 3.44
N SER A 116 -0.75 -4.01 3.93
CA SER A 116 -1.91 -3.12 3.84
C SER A 116 -2.15 -2.69 2.39
N TRP A 117 -3.40 -2.75 1.92
CA TRP A 117 -3.73 -2.26 0.58
C TRP A 117 -3.40 -0.77 0.41
N ARG A 118 -3.36 0.01 1.49
CA ARG A 118 -2.99 1.44 1.45
C ARG A 118 -1.58 1.67 0.93
N LEU A 119 -0.70 0.70 1.08
CA LEU A 119 0.66 0.76 0.56
C LEU A 119 0.71 0.99 -0.97
N ILE A 120 -0.35 0.62 -1.73
CA ILE A 120 -0.43 0.85 -3.18
C ILE A 120 -0.42 2.35 -3.55
N MET A 121 -0.71 3.24 -2.60
CA MET A 121 -0.68 4.68 -2.80
C MET A 121 0.74 5.23 -2.81
N ALA A 122 1.70 4.53 -2.19
CA ALA A 122 3.10 4.91 -2.14
C ALA A 122 3.82 4.69 -3.50
N PRO A 123 4.94 5.38 -3.74
CA PRO A 123 5.81 5.11 -4.89
C PRO A 123 6.26 3.65 -4.93
N LEU A 124 6.49 3.10 -6.13
CA LEU A 124 6.83 1.69 -6.31
C LEU A 124 8.06 1.27 -5.52
N HIS A 125 9.13 2.10 -5.49
CA HIS A 125 10.36 1.79 -4.73
C HIS A 125 10.12 1.72 -3.20
N ILE A 126 9.11 2.42 -2.70
CA ILE A 126 8.69 2.35 -1.29
C ILE A 126 7.91 1.04 -1.03
N ILE A 127 7.05 0.64 -1.96
CA ILE A 127 6.35 -0.65 -1.91
C ILE A 127 7.39 -1.78 -1.89
N ASP A 128 8.38 -1.72 -2.76
CA ASP A 128 9.47 -2.68 -2.86
C ASP A 128 10.26 -2.77 -1.55
N TYR A 129 10.59 -1.62 -0.96
CA TYR A 129 11.26 -1.59 0.34
C TYR A 129 10.44 -2.28 1.44
N VAL A 130 9.14 -2.01 1.55
CA VAL A 130 8.29 -2.66 2.55
C VAL A 130 8.24 -4.17 2.31
N ILE A 131 8.09 -4.61 1.07
CA ILE A 131 8.09 -6.03 0.72
C ILE A 131 9.40 -6.70 1.11
N VAL A 132 10.56 -6.10 0.77
CA VAL A 132 11.87 -6.63 1.13
C VAL A 132 12.07 -6.65 2.64
N HIS A 133 11.63 -5.60 3.35
CA HIS A 133 11.64 -5.55 4.81
C HIS A 133 10.93 -6.76 5.43
N GLU A 134 9.71 -7.07 4.95
CA GLU A 134 8.94 -8.21 5.45
C GLU A 134 9.55 -9.56 5.04
N LEU A 135 10.12 -9.67 3.83
CA LEU A 135 10.84 -10.87 3.40
C LEU A 135 12.08 -11.13 4.28
N CYS A 136 12.84 -10.09 4.63
CA CYS A 136 14.01 -10.23 5.49
C CYS A 136 13.66 -10.78 6.88
N HIS A 137 12.44 -10.55 7.38
CA HIS A 137 11.96 -11.14 8.62
C HIS A 137 11.78 -12.65 8.58
N ILE A 138 11.76 -13.29 7.42
CA ILE A 138 11.79 -14.76 7.30
C ILE A 138 13.10 -15.30 7.89
N LYS A 139 14.22 -14.62 7.65
CA LYS A 139 15.55 -15.01 8.13
C LYS A 139 15.94 -14.38 9.47
N GLU A 140 15.66 -13.09 9.62
CA GLU A 140 16.04 -12.29 10.79
C GLU A 140 14.78 -11.70 11.44
N LYS A 141 14.30 -12.34 12.51
CA LYS A 141 13.01 -12.01 13.16
C LYS A 141 13.00 -10.66 13.88
N ASN A 142 14.16 -10.11 14.21
CA ASN A 142 14.32 -8.82 14.87
C ASN A 142 15.14 -7.86 14.02
N HIS A 143 15.03 -6.56 14.30
CA HIS A 143 15.76 -5.50 13.57
C HIS A 143 17.21 -5.37 14.07
N SER A 144 17.96 -6.48 14.16
CA SER A 144 19.39 -6.51 14.48
C SER A 144 20.24 -5.91 13.35
N HIS A 145 21.55 -5.78 13.59
CA HIS A 145 22.47 -5.35 12.53
C HIS A 145 22.39 -6.27 11.30
N ARG A 146 22.33 -7.58 11.52
CA ARG A 146 22.19 -8.60 10.45
C ARG A 146 20.95 -8.39 9.60
N PHE A 147 19.84 -8.00 10.22
CA PHE A 147 18.62 -7.67 9.50
C PHE A 147 18.84 -6.49 8.53
N TRP A 148 19.42 -5.39 9.04
CA TRP A 148 19.64 -4.21 8.21
C TRP A 148 20.68 -4.42 7.12
N ASP A 149 21.72 -5.21 7.37
CA ASP A 149 22.69 -5.63 6.35
C ASP A 149 22.00 -6.40 5.21
N LEU A 150 21.09 -7.32 5.57
CA LEU A 150 20.34 -8.07 4.59
C LEU A 150 19.41 -7.16 3.77
N VAL A 151 18.70 -6.23 4.40
CA VAL A 151 17.87 -5.24 3.70
C VAL A 151 18.72 -4.37 2.77
N GLU A 152 19.85 -3.85 3.25
CA GLU A 152 20.74 -2.96 2.50
C GLU A 152 21.35 -3.66 1.26
N THR A 153 21.63 -4.96 1.36
CA THR A 153 22.11 -5.76 0.22
C THR A 153 21.09 -5.80 -0.93
N ILE A 154 19.79 -5.76 -0.62
CA ILE A 154 18.71 -5.85 -1.63
C ILE A 154 18.23 -4.47 -2.05
N ILE A 155 18.08 -3.57 -1.09
CA ILE A 155 17.65 -2.17 -1.27
C ILE A 155 18.70 -1.24 -0.65
N PRO A 156 19.72 -0.83 -1.40
CA PRO A 156 20.81 0.01 -0.87
C PRO A 156 20.34 1.33 -0.25
N ASP A 157 19.30 1.97 -0.82
CA ASP A 157 18.72 3.22 -0.27
C ASP A 157 17.55 2.97 0.70
N TYR A 158 17.60 1.89 1.48
CA TYR A 158 16.53 1.61 2.45
C TYR A 158 16.33 2.74 3.47
N ARG A 159 17.39 3.50 3.78
CA ARG A 159 17.32 4.63 4.72
C ARG A 159 16.47 5.77 4.17
N GLY A 160 16.57 6.05 2.86
CA GLY A 160 15.72 7.00 2.16
C GLY A 160 14.25 6.54 2.16
N CYS A 161 14.00 5.28 1.86
CA CYS A 161 12.66 4.69 1.90
C CYS A 161 12.04 4.75 3.30
N LYS A 162 12.81 4.42 4.34
CA LYS A 162 12.36 4.50 5.75
C LYS A 162 12.00 5.94 6.16
N ARG A 163 12.79 6.93 5.72
CA ARG A 163 12.51 8.35 5.95
C ARG A 163 11.22 8.75 5.27
N TRP A 164 11.06 8.39 3.99
CA TRP A 164 9.84 8.67 3.24
C TRP A 164 8.59 8.13 3.94
N LEU A 165 8.59 6.87 4.40
CA LEU A 165 7.47 6.28 5.15
C LEU A 165 7.18 7.01 6.47
N LYS A 166 8.23 7.52 7.15
CA LYS A 166 8.05 8.31 8.37
C LYS A 166 7.34 9.64 8.08
N ASP A 167 7.71 10.28 6.97
CA ASP A 167 7.19 11.61 6.59
C ASP A 167 5.80 11.53 5.94
N ASN A 168 5.40 10.35 5.43
CA ASN A 168 4.13 10.11 4.74
C ASN A 168 3.21 9.11 5.47
N ARG A 169 3.16 9.16 6.80
CA ARG A 169 2.35 8.23 7.62
C ARG A 169 0.83 8.38 7.47
N HIS A 170 0.40 9.40 6.77
CA HIS A 170 -1.02 9.73 6.52
C HIS A 170 -1.61 9.04 5.28
N LEU A 171 -0.84 8.26 4.53
CA LEU A 171 -1.29 7.50 3.36
C LEU A 171 -2.11 6.26 3.72
#